data_022f895fe95ac26f175773c1107092db
#
_entry.id   022f895fe95ac26f175773c1107092db
#
_cell.length_a   1.000
_cell.length_b   1.000
_cell.length_c   1.000
_cell.angle_alpha   90.00
_cell.angle_beta   90.00
_cell.angle_gamma   90.00
#
_symmetry.space_group_name_H-M   'P 1'
#
loop_
_entity.id
_entity.type
_entity.pdbx_description
1 polymer ?
#
loop_
_entity_poly.entity_id
_entity_poly.type
_entity_poly.pdbx_seq_one_letter_code
_entity_poly.pdbx_strand_id
1 'polypeptide(L)'
;HLQQSLQGRKEVILYEGECEVHAEFTGPKIRNWKSSMAENGIDLMVLSHPECDSEVLEESDFVGSSELLMKEAIRLASVGKKDMMLITECGTADRVLAETEDNLNLMGACVMCRHMKKTQLEDILQALMDPTPDQIVDIPEDTIRRASRSLDEMFRLAE
;
A
#
# COMPACT_ATOMS: atom_id res chain seq x y z
N HIS A 1 0.86 -13.82 4.59
CA HIS A 1 2.18 -13.85 3.94
C HIS A 1 3.32 -14.06 4.94
N LEU A 2 3.53 -13.14 5.92
CA LEU A 2 4.60 -13.26 6.91
C LEU A 2 4.52 -14.56 7.72
N GLN A 3 3.32 -14.96 8.16
CA GLN A 3 3.09 -16.23 8.88
C GLN A 3 3.52 -17.43 8.04
N GLN A 4 3.19 -17.46 6.76
CA GLN A 4 3.59 -18.53 5.83
C GLN A 4 5.11 -18.56 5.64
N SER A 5 5.74 -17.40 5.48
CA SER A 5 7.20 -17.27 5.30
C SER A 5 7.99 -17.73 6.53
N LEU A 6 7.43 -17.60 7.74
CA LEU A 6 8.06 -17.92 9.01
C LEU A 6 7.62 -19.27 9.60
N GLN A 7 6.77 -20.02 8.89
CA GLN A 7 6.22 -21.28 9.36
C GLN A 7 7.32 -22.25 9.83
N GLY A 8 7.20 -22.74 11.07
CA GLY A 8 8.14 -23.66 11.71
C GLY A 8 9.43 -23.02 12.25
N ARG A 9 9.65 -21.70 12.04
CA ARG A 9 10.84 -20.99 12.55
C ARG A 9 10.53 -20.05 13.71
N LYS A 10 9.34 -19.44 13.71
CA LYS A 10 8.87 -18.51 14.74
C LYS A 10 7.38 -18.68 14.96
N GLU A 11 6.94 -18.47 16.20
CA GLU A 11 5.53 -18.28 16.51
C GLU A 11 5.11 -16.88 16.04
N VAL A 12 4.03 -16.80 15.25
CA VAL A 12 3.47 -15.54 14.76
C VAL A 12 2.09 -15.37 15.38
N ILE A 13 1.97 -14.38 16.25
CA ILE A 13 0.70 -13.99 16.85
C ILE A 13 0.04 -12.99 15.92
N LEU A 14 -1.11 -13.34 15.35
CA LEU A 14 -1.85 -12.48 14.45
C LEU A 14 -2.84 -11.63 15.24
N TYR A 15 -2.94 -10.37 14.86
CA TYR A 15 -4.04 -9.50 15.25
C TYR A 15 -5.23 -9.76 14.30
N GLU A 16 -6.42 -9.93 14.87
CA GLU A 16 -7.65 -10.10 14.10
C GLU A 16 -8.13 -8.74 13.60
N GLY A 17 -7.53 -8.27 12.53
CA GLY A 17 -7.89 -7.01 11.88
C GLY A 17 -7.36 -6.97 10.47
N GLU A 18 -8.07 -6.27 9.61
CA GLU A 18 -7.73 -6.10 8.20
C GLU A 18 -7.89 -4.64 7.78
N CYS A 19 -7.21 -4.26 6.71
CA CYS A 19 -7.41 -2.96 6.10
C CYS A 19 -8.65 -2.99 5.19
N GLU A 20 -9.66 -2.16 5.49
CA GLU A 20 -10.90 -2.10 4.73
C GLU A 20 -10.69 -1.84 3.22
N VAL A 21 -9.62 -1.11 2.85
CA VAL A 21 -9.27 -0.85 1.45
C VAL A 21 -8.82 -2.12 0.76
N HIS A 22 -7.91 -2.86 1.39
CA HIS A 22 -7.34 -4.06 0.78
C HIS A 22 -8.33 -5.25 0.78
N ALA A 23 -9.28 -5.28 1.72
CA ALA A 23 -10.36 -6.28 1.78
C ALA A 23 -11.39 -6.15 0.64
N GLU A 24 -11.48 -4.98 -0.03
CA GLU A 24 -12.36 -4.79 -1.18
C GLU A 24 -11.91 -5.56 -2.44
N PHE A 25 -10.64 -5.92 -2.49
CA PHE A 25 -10.08 -6.68 -3.61
C PHE A 25 -10.18 -8.18 -3.36
N THR A 26 -10.54 -8.94 -4.40
CA THR A 26 -10.64 -10.40 -4.30
C THR A 26 -9.91 -11.08 -5.46
N GLY A 27 -9.29 -12.24 -5.21
CA GLY A 27 -8.57 -13.00 -6.23
C GLY A 27 -9.40 -13.28 -7.49
N PRO A 28 -10.67 -13.77 -7.37
CA PRO A 28 -11.54 -14.00 -8.53
C PRO A 28 -11.78 -12.75 -9.39
N LYS A 29 -11.96 -11.58 -8.79
CA LYS A 29 -12.12 -10.32 -9.55
C LYS A 29 -10.85 -10.03 -10.37
N ILE A 30 -9.67 -10.14 -9.76
CA ILE A 30 -8.39 -9.87 -10.42
C ILE A 30 -8.15 -10.87 -11.55
N ARG A 31 -8.38 -12.16 -11.31
CA ARG A 31 -8.25 -13.22 -12.32
C ARG A 31 -9.15 -12.95 -13.53
N ASN A 32 -10.39 -12.56 -13.29
CA ASN A 32 -11.33 -12.22 -14.37
C ASN A 32 -10.84 -10.99 -15.17
N TRP A 33 -10.29 -9.98 -14.49
CA TRP A 33 -9.70 -8.81 -15.14
C TRP A 33 -8.51 -9.20 -16.01
N LYS A 34 -7.55 -9.98 -15.48
CA LYS A 34 -6.38 -10.47 -16.25
C LYS A 34 -6.83 -11.25 -17.48
N SER A 35 -7.80 -12.15 -17.32
CA SER A 35 -8.32 -12.95 -18.44
C SER A 35 -8.96 -12.08 -19.52
N SER A 36 -9.83 -11.15 -19.12
CA SER A 36 -10.49 -10.23 -20.06
C SER A 36 -9.51 -9.32 -20.80
N MET A 37 -8.45 -8.86 -20.12
CA MET A 37 -7.41 -8.05 -20.75
C MET A 37 -6.60 -8.87 -21.72
N ALA A 38 -6.23 -10.10 -21.35
CA ALA A 38 -5.49 -11.02 -22.23
C ALA A 38 -6.27 -11.38 -23.51
N GLU A 39 -7.59 -11.55 -23.44
CA GLU A 39 -8.47 -11.75 -24.61
C GLU A 39 -8.42 -10.57 -25.59
N ASN A 40 -8.14 -9.37 -25.10
CA ASN A 40 -7.97 -8.16 -25.91
C ASN A 40 -6.49 -7.87 -26.29
N GLY A 41 -5.59 -8.81 -26.02
CA GLY A 41 -4.16 -8.67 -26.32
C GLY A 41 -3.40 -7.73 -25.40
N ILE A 42 -3.96 -7.42 -24.22
CA ILE A 42 -3.36 -6.55 -23.22
C ILE A 42 -2.68 -7.41 -22.14
N ASP A 43 -1.38 -7.18 -21.94
CA ASP A 43 -0.57 -7.82 -20.90
C ASP A 43 -0.62 -6.97 -19.62
N LEU A 44 -1.64 -7.23 -18.78
CA LEU A 44 -1.93 -6.48 -17.56
C LEU A 44 -0.99 -6.90 -16.43
N MET A 45 -0.23 -5.94 -15.90
CA MET A 45 0.63 -6.12 -14.72
C MET A 45 -0.16 -5.78 -13.45
N VAL A 46 -0.22 -6.70 -12.51
CA VAL A 46 -0.92 -6.54 -11.21
C VAL A 46 0.08 -6.35 -10.09
N LEU A 47 0.04 -5.18 -9.45
CA LEU A 47 0.92 -4.80 -8.36
C LEU A 47 0.09 -4.61 -7.08
N SER A 48 0.35 -5.41 -6.03
CA SER A 48 -0.51 -5.47 -4.84
C SER A 48 0.20 -5.15 -3.55
N HIS A 49 -0.53 -4.55 -2.62
CA HIS A 49 -0.06 -4.32 -1.27
C HIS A 49 -0.07 -5.63 -0.47
N PRO A 50 0.93 -5.91 0.41
CA PRO A 50 1.02 -7.17 1.16
C PRO A 50 -0.10 -7.37 2.20
N GLU A 51 -0.89 -6.36 2.50
CA GLU A 51 -2.09 -6.48 3.35
C GLU A 51 -3.31 -7.04 2.61
N CYS A 52 -3.22 -7.27 1.32
CA CYS A 52 -4.27 -7.97 0.57
C CYS A 52 -4.34 -9.45 0.95
N ASP A 53 -5.51 -10.05 0.76
CA ASP A 53 -5.71 -11.47 0.97
C ASP A 53 -4.78 -12.33 0.09
N SER A 54 -4.49 -13.55 0.57
CA SER A 54 -3.59 -14.49 -0.13
C SER A 54 -4.02 -14.77 -1.57
N GLU A 55 -5.33 -14.89 -1.83
CA GLU A 55 -5.87 -15.08 -3.18
C GLU A 55 -5.55 -13.91 -4.14
N VAL A 56 -5.48 -12.68 -3.61
CA VAL A 56 -5.08 -11.49 -4.35
C VAL A 56 -3.58 -11.53 -4.64
N LEU A 57 -2.80 -11.88 -3.62
CA LEU A 57 -1.33 -11.95 -3.74
C LEU A 57 -0.89 -13.04 -4.71
N GLU A 58 -1.62 -14.16 -4.81
CA GLU A 58 -1.38 -15.24 -5.77
C GLU A 58 -1.58 -14.80 -7.23
N GLU A 59 -2.48 -13.85 -7.48
CA GLU A 59 -2.73 -13.29 -8.81
C GLU A 59 -1.81 -12.12 -9.17
N SER A 60 -0.97 -11.68 -8.23
CA SER A 60 -0.13 -10.49 -8.37
C SER A 60 1.21 -10.81 -9.01
N ASP A 61 1.64 -9.92 -9.92
CA ASP A 61 2.95 -10.00 -10.57
C ASP A 61 4.05 -9.35 -9.70
N PHE A 62 3.64 -8.45 -8.79
CA PHE A 62 4.53 -7.84 -7.81
C PHE A 62 3.78 -7.55 -6.51
N VAL A 63 4.45 -7.75 -5.37
CA VAL A 63 3.91 -7.46 -4.03
C VAL A 63 4.89 -6.58 -3.27
N GLY A 64 4.41 -5.43 -2.77
CA GLY A 64 5.27 -4.50 -2.03
C GLY A 64 4.49 -3.40 -1.31
N SER A 65 5.17 -2.66 -0.42
CA SER A 65 4.61 -1.47 0.21
C SER A 65 4.20 -0.42 -0.83
N SER A 66 3.39 0.56 -0.45
CA SER A 66 2.95 1.63 -1.37
C SER A 66 4.13 2.32 -2.08
N GLU A 67 5.24 2.53 -1.39
CA GLU A 67 6.46 3.08 -1.99
C GLU A 67 7.10 2.13 -3.01
N LEU A 68 7.15 0.83 -2.70
CA LEU A 68 7.67 -0.18 -3.61
C LEU A 68 6.78 -0.36 -4.84
N LEU A 69 5.45 -0.34 -4.66
CA LEU A 69 4.49 -0.37 -5.77
C LEU A 69 4.70 0.81 -6.72
N MET A 70 4.88 2.02 -6.19
CA MET A 70 5.15 3.22 -6.98
C MET A 70 6.47 3.09 -7.75
N LYS A 71 7.56 2.68 -7.10
CA LYS A 71 8.87 2.48 -7.74
C LYS A 71 8.79 1.44 -8.85
N GLU A 72 8.10 0.33 -8.61
CA GLU A 72 7.94 -0.74 -9.59
C GLU A 72 7.08 -0.30 -10.78
N ALA A 73 5.97 0.44 -10.54
CA ALA A 73 5.15 0.98 -11.61
C ALA A 73 5.95 1.93 -12.52
N ILE A 74 6.75 2.84 -11.95
CA ILE A 74 7.63 3.75 -12.69
C ILE A 74 8.68 2.97 -13.48
N ARG A 75 9.30 1.94 -12.87
CA ARG A 75 10.27 1.07 -13.53
C ARG A 75 9.64 0.33 -14.71
N LEU A 76 8.46 -0.25 -14.55
CA LEU A 76 7.72 -0.94 -15.61
C LEU A 76 7.37 0.02 -16.75
N ALA A 77 6.92 1.23 -16.43
CA ALA A 77 6.67 2.29 -17.41
C ALA A 77 7.92 2.59 -18.25
N SER A 78 9.07 2.71 -17.61
CA SER A 78 10.34 3.02 -18.29
C SER A 78 10.78 1.94 -19.30
N VAL A 79 10.31 0.70 -19.14
CA VAL A 79 10.57 -0.42 -20.07
C VAL A 79 9.39 -0.69 -21.03
N GLY A 80 8.43 0.24 -21.09
CA GLY A 80 7.32 0.20 -22.05
C GLY A 80 6.10 -0.64 -21.62
N LYS A 81 6.06 -1.15 -20.38
CA LYS A 81 4.87 -1.75 -19.80
C LYS A 81 3.95 -0.63 -19.32
N LYS A 82 2.78 -0.49 -19.92
CA LYS A 82 1.87 0.63 -19.65
C LYS A 82 0.57 0.23 -18.97
N ASP A 83 0.15 -1.00 -19.13
CA ASP A 83 -1.12 -1.52 -18.65
C ASP A 83 -0.93 -2.14 -17.27
N MET A 84 -1.41 -1.47 -16.23
CA MET A 84 -1.18 -1.88 -14.83
C MET A 84 -2.45 -1.76 -14.00
N MET A 85 -2.54 -2.62 -12.99
CA MET A 85 -3.54 -2.53 -11.93
C MET A 85 -2.81 -2.39 -10.59
N LEU A 86 -3.09 -1.31 -9.86
CA LEU A 86 -2.57 -1.07 -8.52
C LEU A 86 -3.63 -1.50 -7.51
N ILE A 87 -3.33 -2.53 -6.74
CA ILE A 87 -4.22 -3.09 -5.70
C ILE A 87 -3.83 -2.49 -4.36
N THR A 88 -4.29 -1.26 -4.15
CA THR A 88 -4.09 -0.47 -2.93
C THR A 88 -5.00 0.77 -2.96
N GLU A 89 -4.81 1.70 -2.02
CA GLU A 89 -5.54 2.98 -1.96
C GLU A 89 -5.23 3.84 -3.18
N CYS A 90 -6.28 4.45 -3.75
CA CYS A 90 -6.17 5.12 -5.06
C CYS A 90 -5.27 6.36 -5.11
N GLY A 91 -4.96 7.00 -3.98
CA GLY A 91 -3.96 8.08 -3.94
C GLY A 91 -2.55 7.62 -4.34
N THR A 92 -2.26 6.32 -4.26
CA THR A 92 -1.02 5.76 -4.83
C THR A 92 -1.04 5.82 -6.36
N ALA A 93 -2.18 5.54 -6.98
CA ALA A 93 -2.36 5.65 -8.43
C ALA A 93 -2.18 7.09 -8.93
N ASP A 94 -2.77 8.07 -8.23
CA ASP A 94 -2.63 9.49 -8.56
C ASP A 94 -1.16 9.93 -8.54
N ARG A 95 -0.39 9.47 -7.55
CA ARG A 95 1.05 9.76 -7.47
C ARG A 95 1.84 9.11 -8.60
N VAL A 96 1.54 7.86 -8.93
CA VAL A 96 2.20 7.16 -10.05
C VAL A 96 1.93 7.88 -11.37
N LEU A 97 0.70 8.30 -11.63
CA LEU A 97 0.35 9.06 -12.83
C LEU A 97 1.11 10.39 -12.90
N ALA A 98 1.16 11.13 -11.80
CA ALA A 98 1.90 12.39 -11.74
C ALA A 98 3.41 12.21 -12.02
N GLU A 99 4.03 11.15 -11.49
CA GLU A 99 5.46 10.84 -11.69
C GLU A 99 5.77 10.30 -13.10
N THR A 100 4.78 9.76 -13.78
CA THR A 100 4.91 9.18 -15.14
C THR A 100 4.31 10.07 -16.23
N GLU A 101 3.95 11.33 -15.90
CA GLU A 101 3.36 12.29 -16.83
C GLU A 101 2.13 11.72 -17.55
N ASP A 102 1.26 11.02 -16.82
CA ASP A 102 0.06 10.34 -17.33
C ASP A 102 0.31 9.32 -18.46
N ASN A 103 1.53 8.79 -18.56
CA ASN A 103 1.91 7.85 -19.63
C ASN A 103 1.64 6.38 -19.27
N LEU A 104 0.65 6.12 -18.40
CA LEU A 104 0.23 4.79 -17.97
C LEU A 104 -1.28 4.60 -18.12
N ASN A 105 -1.67 3.37 -18.41
CA ASN A 105 -3.04 2.91 -18.36
C ASN A 105 -3.28 2.21 -17.02
N LEU A 106 -3.65 2.96 -16.00
CA LEU A 106 -4.03 2.37 -14.72
C LEU A 106 -5.47 1.88 -14.79
N MET A 107 -5.63 0.57 -14.63
CA MET A 107 -6.92 -0.12 -14.71
C MET A 107 -7.35 -0.58 -13.32
N GLY A 108 -8.66 -0.74 -13.13
CA GLY A 108 -9.22 -1.27 -11.90
C GLY A 108 -10.06 -0.27 -11.12
N ALA A 109 -10.52 -0.70 -9.95
CA ALA A 109 -11.33 0.13 -9.07
C ALA A 109 -10.46 1.06 -8.24
N CYS A 110 -10.87 2.34 -8.16
CA CYS A 110 -10.31 3.26 -7.20
C CYS A 110 -11.01 3.03 -5.84
N VAL A 111 -10.29 2.49 -4.89
CA VAL A 111 -10.76 2.33 -3.52
C VAL A 111 -10.13 3.39 -2.64
N MET A 112 -10.95 4.28 -2.09
CA MET A 112 -10.51 5.37 -1.22
C MET A 112 -10.58 4.96 0.25
N CYS A 113 -9.51 5.23 1.01
CA CYS A 113 -9.53 5.09 2.45
C CYS A 113 -10.23 6.29 3.11
N ARG A 114 -11.42 6.05 3.66
CA ARG A 114 -12.18 7.10 4.38
C ARG A 114 -11.44 7.67 5.60
N HIS A 115 -10.50 6.90 6.17
CA HIS A 115 -9.70 7.35 7.32
C HIS A 115 -8.57 8.28 6.89
N MET A 116 -7.86 7.95 5.80
CA MET A 116 -6.82 8.81 5.24
C MET A 116 -7.38 10.15 4.72
N LYS A 117 -8.61 10.14 4.19
CA LYS A 117 -9.26 11.34 3.66
C LYS A 117 -9.87 12.26 4.72
N LYS A 118 -9.76 11.94 6.00
CA LYS A 118 -10.20 12.83 7.10
C LYS A 118 -9.27 14.02 7.30
N THR A 119 -7.97 13.83 7.10
CA THR A 119 -6.98 14.90 7.22
C THR A 119 -6.85 15.62 5.88
N GLN A 120 -7.17 16.90 5.86
CA GLN A 120 -7.08 17.76 4.69
C GLN A 120 -5.80 18.62 4.74
N LEU A 121 -5.43 19.24 3.61
CA LEU A 121 -4.26 20.11 3.55
C LEU A 121 -4.40 21.32 4.47
N GLU A 122 -5.61 21.84 4.60
CA GLU A 122 -5.96 22.95 5.49
C GLU A 122 -5.73 22.58 6.95
N ASP A 123 -6.04 21.34 7.37
CA ASP A 123 -5.78 20.85 8.72
C ASP A 123 -4.28 20.78 9.01
N ILE A 124 -3.49 20.34 8.03
CA ILE A 124 -2.03 20.29 8.14
C ILE A 124 -1.46 21.71 8.25
N LEU A 125 -1.92 22.62 7.40
CA LEU A 125 -1.49 24.02 7.43
C LEU A 125 -1.83 24.66 8.79
N GLN A 126 -3.05 24.45 9.29
CA GLN A 126 -3.48 24.94 10.59
C GLN A 126 -2.59 24.40 11.72
N ALA A 127 -2.31 23.10 11.72
CA ALA A 127 -1.46 22.48 12.74
C ALA A 127 -0.02 23.00 12.74
N LEU A 128 0.50 23.40 11.57
CA LEU A 128 1.85 23.94 11.45
C LEU A 128 1.94 25.44 11.81
N MET A 129 0.89 26.20 11.53
CA MET A 129 0.89 27.66 11.77
C MET A 129 0.42 28.05 13.16
N ASP A 130 -0.64 27.44 13.63
CA ASP A 130 -1.30 27.77 14.90
C ASP A 130 -2.00 26.52 15.47
N PRO A 131 -1.24 25.55 16.03
CA PRO A 131 -1.81 24.30 16.50
C PRO A 131 -2.76 24.50 17.67
N THR A 132 -3.93 23.89 17.60
CA THR A 132 -4.85 23.81 18.74
C THR A 132 -4.32 22.85 19.81
N PRO A 133 -4.76 22.96 21.08
CA PRO A 133 -4.34 22.03 22.13
C PRO A 133 -4.57 20.55 21.77
N ASP A 134 -5.63 20.24 21.03
CA ASP A 134 -5.96 18.86 20.61
C ASP A 134 -5.02 18.31 19.51
N GLN A 135 -4.29 19.20 18.85
CA GLN A 135 -3.28 18.84 17.84
C GLN A 135 -1.89 18.65 18.44
N ILE A 136 -1.71 18.98 19.72
CA ILE A 136 -0.43 18.81 20.42
C ILE A 136 -0.44 17.46 21.12
N VAL A 137 0.47 16.58 20.68
CA VAL A 137 0.66 15.27 21.31
C VAL A 137 1.72 15.37 22.38
N ASP A 138 1.31 15.24 23.65
CA ASP A 138 2.21 15.17 24.79
C ASP A 138 2.26 13.73 25.31
N ILE A 139 3.44 13.13 25.24
CA ILE A 139 3.67 11.75 25.71
C ILE A 139 4.74 11.79 26.79
N PRO A 140 4.51 11.14 27.97
CA PRO A 140 5.51 11.07 29.02
C PRO A 140 6.85 10.52 28.52
N GLU A 141 7.96 11.17 28.92
CA GLU A 141 9.30 10.80 28.48
C GLU A 141 9.65 9.31 28.69
N ASP A 142 9.19 8.71 29.82
CA ASP A 142 9.40 7.29 30.07
C ASP A 142 8.70 6.41 29.02
N THR A 143 7.51 6.80 28.58
CA THR A 143 6.78 6.11 27.51
C THR A 143 7.51 6.25 26.19
N ILE A 144 7.99 7.46 25.84
CA ILE A 144 8.80 7.70 24.63
C ILE A 144 10.03 6.82 24.65
N ARG A 145 10.82 6.84 25.74
CA ARG A 145 12.04 6.04 25.90
C ARG A 145 11.78 4.55 25.74
N ARG A 146 10.69 4.02 26.30
CA ARG A 146 10.33 2.60 26.18
C ARG A 146 9.87 2.23 24.78
N ALA A 147 9.08 3.08 24.12
CA ALA A 147 8.61 2.85 22.77
C ALA A 147 9.75 2.95 21.73
N SER A 148 10.68 3.89 21.89
CA SER A 148 11.83 4.05 20.99
C SER A 148 12.69 2.80 20.90
N ARG A 149 12.82 2.04 21.99
CA ARG A 149 13.59 0.79 21.99
C ARG A 149 13.12 -0.25 20.97
N SER A 150 11.81 -0.32 20.70
CA SER A 150 11.29 -1.23 19.68
C SER A 150 11.60 -0.76 18.27
N LEU A 151 11.63 0.55 18.03
CA LEU A 151 12.04 1.14 16.74
C LEU A 151 13.54 0.95 16.52
N ASP A 152 14.36 1.22 17.54
CA ASP A 152 15.82 1.04 17.47
C ASP A 152 16.18 -0.41 17.13
N GLU A 153 15.49 -1.37 17.77
CA GLU A 153 15.71 -2.80 17.49
C GLU A 153 15.23 -3.18 16.08
N MET A 154 14.13 -2.62 15.60
CA MET A 154 13.64 -2.83 14.24
C MET A 154 14.67 -2.34 13.22
N PHE A 155 15.23 -1.14 13.38
CA PHE A 155 16.27 -0.61 12.50
C PHE A 155 17.53 -1.45 12.53
N ARG A 156 18.00 -1.83 13.73
CA ARG A 156 19.17 -2.71 13.89
C ARG A 156 19.02 -4.06 13.16
N LEU A 157 17.80 -4.61 13.08
CA LEU A 157 17.54 -5.88 12.39
C LEU A 157 17.33 -5.72 10.89
N ALA A 158 17.14 -4.48 10.40
CA ALA A 158 16.96 -4.18 8.98
C ALA A 158 18.27 -3.89 8.24
N GLU A 159 19.39 -3.64 9.00
CA GLU A 159 20.75 -3.53 8.47
C GLU A 159 21.34 -4.92 8.15
#